data_86bdb7cb6b2dad3350954bd636819d70
#
_entry.id   86bdb7cb6b2dad3350954bd636819d70
#
_cell.length_a   1.000
_cell.length_b   1.000
_cell.length_c   1.000
_cell.angle_alpha   90.00
_cell.angle_beta   90.00
_cell.angle_gamma   90.00
#
_symmetry.space_group_name_H-M   'P 1'
#
loop_
_entity.id
_entity.type
_entity.pdbx_description
1 polymer ?
#
loop_
_entity_poly.entity_id
_entity_poly.type
_entity_poly.pdbx_seq_one_letter_code
_entity_poly.pdbx_strand_id
1 'polypeptide(L)'
;WSSYKKPKISIVTLEVNDQILEIIYFNVNRNWFLNNFIKDNEITISGELIRKGNKWQVIHPDYIQIKKLEEIIPIYETTYPLTSGLSHKKIKAAVKYSISEIPGFSEWINSELLKDKNWQSFNKSLLKLHFPKTLEEVENAHLYKERLAYDEALSRQLALNLIRKHKQKTEQKTLININTLKDKLINNLPFKLTDDQQDVL
;
A
#
# COMPACT_ATOMS: atom_id res chain seq x y z
N TRP A 1 -32.14 8.06 -21.84
CA TRP A 1 -32.41 9.08 -20.79
C TRP A 1 -32.26 8.38 -19.45
N SER A 2 -31.10 8.47 -18.85
CA SER A 2 -30.83 7.99 -17.49
C SER A 2 -31.48 8.97 -16.53
N SER A 3 -32.52 8.57 -15.85
CA SER A 3 -33.18 9.36 -14.79
C SER A 3 -32.17 9.42 -13.61
N TYR A 4 -31.57 10.56 -13.39
CA TYR A 4 -30.74 10.86 -12.23
C TYR A 4 -31.65 10.81 -10.97
N LYS A 5 -31.69 9.65 -10.31
CA LYS A 5 -32.33 9.56 -8.99
C LYS A 5 -31.49 10.36 -8.01
N LYS A 6 -32.06 11.39 -7.39
CA LYS A 6 -31.42 12.14 -6.31
C LYS A 6 -30.95 11.15 -5.22
N PRO A 7 -29.72 11.25 -4.73
CA PRO A 7 -29.23 10.37 -3.68
C PRO A 7 -30.11 10.50 -2.44
N LYS A 8 -30.47 9.37 -1.82
CA LYS A 8 -31.15 9.37 -0.52
C LYS A 8 -30.15 9.82 0.53
N ILE A 9 -30.44 10.91 1.22
CA ILE A 9 -29.60 11.47 2.28
C ILE A 9 -30.17 11.01 3.62
N SER A 10 -29.35 10.46 4.48
CA SER A 10 -29.65 10.16 5.87
C SER A 10 -28.73 11.00 6.76
N ILE A 11 -29.31 11.70 7.73
CA ILE A 11 -28.59 12.61 8.62
C ILE A 11 -28.82 12.17 10.05
N VAL A 12 -27.72 12.08 10.83
CA VAL A 12 -27.76 11.96 12.28
C VAL A 12 -27.29 13.25 12.88
N THR A 13 -28.05 13.81 13.79
CA THR A 13 -27.66 15.01 14.54
C THR A 13 -27.19 14.60 15.93
N LEU A 14 -25.99 15.00 16.27
CA LEU A 14 -25.35 14.75 17.55
C LEU A 14 -25.10 16.10 18.24
N GLU A 15 -25.14 16.08 19.56
CA GLU A 15 -24.72 17.19 20.40
C GLU A 15 -23.37 16.87 21.03
N VAL A 16 -22.42 17.77 20.84
CA VAL A 16 -21.04 17.63 21.32
C VAL A 16 -20.61 18.96 21.91
N ASN A 17 -20.44 19.06 23.23
CA ASN A 17 -19.99 20.29 23.92
C ASN A 17 -20.78 21.53 23.49
N ASP A 18 -22.09 21.48 23.56
CA ASP A 18 -23.02 22.55 23.16
C ASP A 18 -22.98 22.94 21.67
N GLN A 19 -22.34 22.12 20.86
CA GLN A 19 -22.28 22.30 19.40
C GLN A 19 -23.02 21.16 18.69
N ILE A 20 -23.58 21.49 17.52
CA ILE A 20 -24.30 20.54 16.70
C ILE A 20 -23.32 19.93 15.68
N LEU A 21 -23.26 18.60 15.66
CA LEU A 21 -22.54 17.81 14.67
C LEU A 21 -23.53 16.98 13.86
N GLU A 22 -23.50 17.12 12.55
CA GLU A 22 -24.30 16.32 11.62
C GLU A 22 -23.44 15.27 10.93
N ILE A 23 -23.83 13.99 11.04
CA ILE A 23 -23.24 12.91 10.24
C ILE A 23 -24.12 12.68 9.04
N ILE A 24 -23.57 12.78 7.84
CA ILE A 24 -24.29 12.69 6.58
C ILE A 24 -23.90 11.41 5.84
N TYR A 25 -24.91 10.62 5.48
CA TYR A 25 -24.77 9.44 4.65
C TYR A 25 -25.58 9.56 3.37
N PHE A 26 -24.96 9.18 2.25
CA PHE A 26 -25.65 9.04 0.97
C PHE A 26 -25.92 7.57 0.67
N ASN A 27 -27.16 7.26 0.26
CA ASN A 27 -27.57 5.92 -0.20
C ASN A 27 -27.32 4.78 0.80
N VAL A 28 -27.38 5.04 2.09
CA VAL A 28 -27.21 4.02 3.12
C VAL A 28 -28.47 3.16 3.25
N ASN A 29 -28.27 1.89 3.65
CA ASN A 29 -29.38 0.99 3.98
C ASN A 29 -30.13 1.50 5.23
N ARG A 30 -31.45 1.69 5.13
CA ARG A 30 -32.27 2.23 6.22
C ARG A 30 -32.21 1.37 7.49
N ASN A 31 -32.24 0.05 7.35
CA ASN A 31 -32.23 -0.84 8.50
C ASN A 31 -30.88 -0.78 9.22
N TRP A 32 -29.76 -0.78 8.45
CA TRP A 32 -28.45 -0.58 9.02
C TRP A 32 -28.37 0.75 9.78
N PHE A 33 -28.87 1.84 9.18
CA PHE A 33 -28.83 3.17 9.78
C PHE A 33 -29.61 3.22 11.10
N LEU A 34 -30.85 2.71 11.13
CA LEU A 34 -31.68 2.70 12.34
C LEU A 34 -31.13 1.81 13.44
N ASN A 35 -30.50 0.70 13.07
CA ASN A 35 -29.91 -0.23 14.05
C ASN A 35 -28.62 0.31 14.70
N ASN A 36 -27.88 1.16 13.98
CA ASN A 36 -26.64 1.71 14.47
C ASN A 36 -26.80 3.05 15.19
N PHE A 37 -27.82 3.84 14.84
CA PHE A 37 -28.05 5.15 15.46
C PHE A 37 -29.32 5.12 16.34
N ILE A 38 -29.15 4.60 17.55
CA ILE A 38 -30.21 4.59 18.55
C ILE A 38 -30.10 5.88 19.38
N LYS A 39 -31.23 6.50 19.64
CA LYS A 39 -31.30 7.70 20.47
C LYS A 39 -30.64 7.50 21.83
N ASP A 40 -29.97 8.52 22.34
CA ASP A 40 -29.32 8.56 23.65
C ASP A 40 -28.09 7.60 23.81
N ASN A 41 -27.53 7.09 22.71
CA ASN A 41 -26.26 6.37 22.73
C ASN A 41 -25.08 7.32 22.56
N GLU A 42 -24.02 7.03 23.30
CA GLU A 42 -22.71 7.67 23.08
C GLU A 42 -22.01 7.03 21.90
N ILE A 43 -21.56 7.86 20.96
CA ILE A 43 -20.94 7.44 19.69
C ILE A 43 -19.59 8.12 19.54
N THR A 44 -18.56 7.35 19.25
CA THR A 44 -17.26 7.90 18.83
C THR A 44 -17.16 7.78 17.31
N ILE A 45 -16.76 8.87 16.66
CA ILE A 45 -16.59 8.91 15.20
C ILE A 45 -15.19 9.38 14.83
N SER A 46 -14.69 8.92 13.69
CA SER A 46 -13.49 9.43 13.05
C SER A 46 -13.79 9.73 11.58
N GLY A 47 -13.38 10.90 11.11
CA GLY A 47 -13.60 11.35 9.74
C GLY A 47 -13.24 12.81 9.57
N GLU A 48 -13.33 13.29 8.33
CA GLU A 48 -13.08 14.68 8.00
C GLU A 48 -14.19 15.59 8.54
N LEU A 49 -13.82 16.58 9.36
CA LEU A 49 -14.73 17.52 9.97
C LEU A 49 -14.84 18.79 9.12
N ILE A 50 -16.02 19.06 8.59
CA ILE A 50 -16.30 20.20 7.72
C ILE A 50 -17.21 21.17 8.45
N ARG A 51 -16.87 22.46 8.46
CA ARG A 51 -17.73 23.51 9.03
C ARG A 51 -18.68 24.04 7.95
N LYS A 52 -19.98 24.00 8.21
CA LYS A 52 -21.03 24.55 7.33
C LYS A 52 -21.95 25.48 8.13
N GLY A 53 -21.69 26.79 8.00
CA GLY A 53 -22.40 27.78 8.80
C GLY A 53 -22.10 27.62 10.30
N ASN A 54 -23.15 27.40 11.09
CA ASN A 54 -23.04 27.22 12.54
C ASN A 54 -23.00 25.77 13.01
N LYS A 55 -22.87 24.80 12.07
CA LYS A 55 -22.86 23.37 12.33
C LYS A 55 -21.58 22.73 11.83
N TRP A 56 -21.17 21.67 12.49
CA TRP A 56 -20.13 20.78 12.02
C TRP A 56 -20.74 19.60 11.27
N GLN A 57 -20.09 19.15 10.22
CA GLN A 57 -20.54 18.02 9.41
C GLN A 57 -19.41 17.04 9.17
N VAL A 58 -19.74 15.74 9.23
CA VAL A 58 -18.88 14.65 8.78
C VAL A 58 -19.65 13.85 7.74
N ILE A 59 -19.07 13.71 6.55
CA ILE A 59 -19.66 12.98 5.44
C ILE A 59 -19.01 11.62 5.36
N HIS A 60 -19.80 10.55 5.51
CA HIS A 60 -19.29 9.17 5.47
C HIS A 60 -18.10 8.96 6.38
N PRO A 61 -18.25 9.06 7.72
CA PRO A 61 -17.13 8.85 8.63
C PRO A 61 -16.41 7.53 8.36
N ASP A 62 -15.08 7.53 8.49
CA ASP A 62 -14.24 6.36 8.27
C ASP A 62 -14.50 5.28 9.33
N TYR A 63 -14.71 5.73 10.58
CA TYR A 63 -15.04 4.87 11.72
C TYR A 63 -16.19 5.41 12.53
N ILE A 64 -17.02 4.48 12.99
CA ILE A 64 -18.07 4.74 13.98
C ILE A 64 -17.99 3.64 15.02
N GLN A 65 -17.82 4.04 16.25
CA GLN A 65 -17.90 3.16 17.40
C GLN A 65 -19.11 3.54 18.26
N ILE A 66 -20.03 2.61 18.43
CA ILE A 66 -21.14 2.72 19.35
C ILE A 66 -20.74 1.98 20.62
N LYS A 67 -20.94 2.56 21.78
CA LYS A 67 -20.41 2.13 23.10
C LYS A 67 -20.58 0.62 23.45
N LYS A 68 -21.32 -0.15 22.66
CA LYS A 68 -21.55 -1.60 22.86
C LYS A 68 -20.72 -2.53 21.96
N LEU A 69 -19.95 -2.01 21.01
CA LEU A 69 -19.17 -2.82 20.07
C LEU A 69 -17.68 -2.54 20.31
N GLU A 70 -16.91 -3.58 20.58
CA GLU A 70 -15.48 -3.57 20.91
C GLU A 70 -14.52 -3.19 19.75
N GLU A 71 -14.99 -2.54 18.70
CA GLU A 71 -14.09 -2.05 17.66
C GLU A 71 -13.37 -0.80 18.15
N ILE A 72 -12.17 -0.97 18.68
CA ILE A 72 -11.30 0.13 19.08
C ILE A 72 -10.87 0.90 17.82
N ILE A 73 -11.20 2.19 17.77
CA ILE A 73 -10.69 3.09 16.71
C ILE A 73 -9.18 3.16 16.86
N PRO A 74 -8.40 2.80 15.84
CA PRO A 74 -6.94 2.85 15.93
C PRO A 74 -6.48 4.31 16.05
N ILE A 75 -5.52 4.57 16.93
CA ILE A 75 -4.93 5.91 17.09
C ILE A 75 -4.10 6.27 15.85
N TYR A 76 -3.41 5.29 15.29
CA TYR A 76 -2.59 5.43 14.09
C TYR A 76 -3.06 4.42 13.03
N GLU A 77 -3.14 4.85 11.81
CA GLU A 77 -3.58 4.00 10.71
C GLU A 77 -2.81 4.30 9.42
N THR A 78 -2.40 3.24 8.75
CA THR A 78 -1.78 3.36 7.43
C THR A 78 -2.87 3.53 6.37
N THR A 79 -2.75 4.58 5.58
CA THR A 79 -3.64 4.86 4.45
C THR A 79 -3.07 4.26 3.16
N TYR A 80 -3.95 3.73 2.31
CA TYR A 80 -3.60 3.14 1.03
C TYR A 80 -4.22 3.94 -0.11
N PRO A 81 -3.52 4.11 -1.25
CA PRO A 81 -4.12 4.69 -2.44
C PRO A 81 -5.30 3.82 -2.89
N LEU A 82 -6.43 4.47 -3.18
CA LEU A 82 -7.68 3.80 -3.55
C LEU A 82 -7.91 3.90 -5.05
N THR A 83 -8.49 2.85 -5.62
CA THR A 83 -9.05 2.83 -6.97
C THR A 83 -10.56 2.73 -6.93
N SER A 84 -11.24 3.10 -8.02
CA SER A 84 -12.70 3.02 -8.09
C SER A 84 -13.20 1.60 -7.74
N GLY A 85 -14.21 1.53 -6.88
CA GLY A 85 -14.81 0.27 -6.42
C GLY A 85 -14.13 -0.39 -5.21
N LEU A 86 -12.96 0.08 -4.77
CA LEU A 86 -12.27 -0.40 -3.55
C LEU A 86 -12.41 0.62 -2.43
N SER A 87 -12.89 0.16 -1.27
CA SER A 87 -12.92 0.96 -0.06
C SER A 87 -11.67 0.71 0.81
N HIS A 88 -11.27 1.70 1.59
CA HIS A 88 -10.17 1.59 2.56
C HIS A 88 -10.34 0.36 3.48
N LYS A 89 -11.54 0.11 3.98
CA LYS A 89 -11.88 -1.04 4.82
C LYS A 89 -11.57 -2.38 4.14
N LYS A 90 -11.87 -2.53 2.84
CA LYS A 90 -11.58 -3.76 2.08
C LYS A 90 -10.09 -3.98 1.90
N ILE A 91 -9.34 -2.93 1.54
CA ILE A 91 -7.87 -3.03 1.38
C ILE A 91 -7.23 -3.36 2.73
N LYS A 92 -7.61 -2.68 3.79
CA LYS A 92 -7.10 -2.94 5.15
C LYS A 92 -7.34 -4.38 5.59
N ALA A 93 -8.56 -4.90 5.36
CA ALA A 93 -8.89 -6.29 5.69
C ALA A 93 -8.03 -7.28 4.89
N ALA A 94 -7.84 -7.04 3.58
CA ALA A 94 -7.00 -7.87 2.74
C ALA A 94 -5.53 -7.83 3.18
N VAL A 95 -4.99 -6.65 3.49
CA VAL A 95 -3.60 -6.50 3.99
C VAL A 95 -3.45 -7.22 5.34
N LYS A 96 -4.39 -7.04 6.26
CA LYS A 96 -4.38 -7.72 7.56
C LYS A 96 -4.36 -9.24 7.39
N TYR A 97 -5.23 -9.78 6.54
CA TYR A 97 -5.26 -11.20 6.24
C TYR A 97 -3.95 -11.67 5.59
N SER A 98 -3.46 -10.98 4.57
CA SER A 98 -2.21 -11.35 3.89
C SER A 98 -1.02 -11.38 4.85
N ILE A 99 -0.90 -10.41 5.75
CA ILE A 99 0.20 -10.37 6.72
C ILE A 99 0.06 -11.48 7.76
N SER A 100 -1.16 -11.87 8.16
CA SER A 100 -1.36 -12.99 9.08
C SER A 100 -0.97 -14.35 8.50
N GLU A 101 -1.02 -14.50 7.18
CA GLU A 101 -0.64 -15.72 6.46
C GLU A 101 0.87 -15.79 6.14
N ILE A 102 1.62 -14.71 6.37
CA ILE A 102 3.07 -14.72 6.12
C ILE A 102 3.76 -15.63 7.14
N PRO A 103 4.48 -16.67 6.69
CA PRO A 103 5.24 -17.51 7.60
C PRO A 103 6.34 -16.74 8.31
N GLY A 104 6.69 -17.16 9.52
CA GLY A 104 7.82 -16.59 10.24
C GLY A 104 9.13 -16.94 9.55
N PHE A 105 9.65 -16.03 8.74
CA PHE A 105 10.96 -16.20 8.12
C PHE A 105 12.08 -15.92 9.12
N SER A 106 13.15 -16.74 9.07
CA SER A 106 14.41 -16.39 9.70
C SER A 106 15.03 -15.20 8.97
N GLU A 107 15.69 -14.33 9.72
CA GLU A 107 16.34 -13.16 9.16
C GLU A 107 17.50 -13.58 8.22
N TRP A 108 17.52 -13.04 7.01
CA TRP A 108 18.54 -13.34 5.98
C TRP A 108 19.58 -12.24 5.83
N ILE A 109 19.37 -11.08 6.46
CA ILE A 109 20.34 -10.00 6.44
C ILE A 109 21.33 -10.17 7.58
N ASN A 110 22.61 -9.87 7.31
CA ASN A 110 23.66 -9.88 8.31
C ASN A 110 23.30 -8.95 9.49
N SER A 111 23.49 -9.46 10.70
CA SER A 111 23.19 -8.73 11.94
C SER A 111 23.98 -7.42 12.10
N GLU A 112 25.18 -7.34 11.54
CA GLU A 112 26.00 -6.12 11.54
C GLU A 112 25.35 -5.04 10.67
N LEU A 113 24.89 -5.39 9.47
CA LEU A 113 24.21 -4.47 8.58
C LEU A 113 22.88 -3.98 9.18
N LEU A 114 22.12 -4.87 9.82
CA LEU A 114 20.89 -4.48 10.52
C LEU A 114 21.16 -3.45 11.62
N LYS A 115 22.23 -3.63 12.39
CA LYS A 115 22.64 -2.69 13.45
C LYS A 115 23.13 -1.36 12.88
N ASP A 116 23.98 -1.40 11.86
CA ASP A 116 24.55 -0.21 11.22
C ASP A 116 23.44 0.69 10.64
N LYS A 117 22.45 0.09 10.00
CA LYS A 117 21.30 0.79 9.42
C LYS A 117 20.16 1.04 10.40
N ASN A 118 20.25 0.58 11.63
CA ASN A 118 19.15 0.61 12.61
C ASN A 118 17.85 -0.03 12.06
N TRP A 119 17.98 -1.08 11.27
CA TRP A 119 16.84 -1.78 10.70
C TRP A 119 16.30 -2.85 11.63
N GLN A 120 15.00 -3.01 11.62
CA GLN A 120 14.32 -4.15 12.24
C GLN A 120 14.35 -5.36 11.29
N SER A 121 14.00 -6.55 11.82
CA SER A 121 13.79 -7.72 10.97
C SER A 121 12.68 -7.48 9.94
N PHE A 122 12.66 -8.26 8.84
CA PHE A 122 11.66 -8.17 7.79
C PHE A 122 10.23 -8.18 8.34
N ASN A 123 9.88 -9.19 9.13
CA ASN A 123 8.53 -9.33 9.67
C ASN A 123 8.15 -8.16 10.57
N LYS A 124 9.06 -7.66 11.41
CA LYS A 124 8.81 -6.51 12.27
C LYS A 124 8.62 -5.22 11.47
N SER A 125 9.47 -5.00 10.46
CA SER A 125 9.36 -3.82 9.59
C SER A 125 8.04 -3.81 8.82
N LEU A 126 7.63 -4.96 8.30
CA LEU A 126 6.36 -5.11 7.60
C LEU A 126 5.17 -4.83 8.52
N LEU A 127 5.14 -5.43 9.72
CA LEU A 127 4.07 -5.23 10.69
C LEU A 127 3.97 -3.77 11.15
N LYS A 128 5.09 -3.14 11.50
CA LYS A 128 5.09 -1.76 11.98
C LYS A 128 4.72 -0.75 10.91
N LEU A 129 5.09 -1.02 9.65
CA LEU A 129 4.70 -0.18 8.53
C LEU A 129 3.20 -0.22 8.24
N HIS A 130 2.58 -1.39 8.34
CA HIS A 130 1.17 -1.57 8.03
C HIS A 130 0.23 -1.37 9.23
N PHE A 131 0.70 -1.63 10.44
CA PHE A 131 -0.08 -1.54 11.69
C PHE A 131 0.73 -0.86 12.79
N PRO A 132 1.06 0.43 12.62
CA PRO A 132 1.77 1.19 13.66
C PRO A 132 0.91 1.30 14.92
N LYS A 133 1.53 1.14 16.09
CA LYS A 133 0.86 1.21 17.39
C LYS A 133 1.22 2.47 18.17
N THR A 134 2.37 3.07 17.88
CA THR A 134 2.91 4.22 18.60
C THR A 134 3.32 5.33 17.62
N LEU A 135 3.42 6.57 18.13
CA LEU A 135 3.93 7.68 17.35
C LEU A 135 5.37 7.43 16.86
N GLU A 136 6.20 6.86 17.70
CA GLU A 136 7.58 6.48 17.34
C GLU A 136 7.62 5.54 16.12
N GLU A 137 6.71 4.58 16.04
CA GLU A 137 6.62 3.69 14.88
C GLU A 137 6.21 4.43 13.60
N VAL A 138 5.37 5.46 13.71
CA VAL A 138 4.99 6.32 12.59
C VAL A 138 6.18 7.17 12.13
N GLU A 139 6.91 7.79 13.05
CA GLU A 139 8.08 8.61 12.76
C GLU A 139 9.22 7.79 12.13
N ASN A 140 9.41 6.56 12.59
CA ASN A 140 10.40 5.62 12.07
C ASN A 140 9.95 4.86 10.81
N ALA A 141 8.79 5.18 10.21
CA ALA A 141 8.28 4.50 9.02
C ALA A 141 9.27 4.51 7.84
N HIS A 142 10.14 5.53 7.75
CA HIS A 142 11.19 5.60 6.72
C HIS A 142 12.20 4.46 6.84
N LEU A 143 12.60 4.04 8.05
CA LEU A 143 13.52 2.92 8.29
C LEU A 143 12.89 1.59 7.86
N TYR A 144 11.59 1.40 8.14
CA TYR A 144 10.88 0.19 7.72
C TYR A 144 10.75 0.12 6.20
N LYS A 145 10.46 1.26 5.54
CA LYS A 145 10.43 1.34 4.06
C LYS A 145 11.80 1.05 3.46
N GLU A 146 12.85 1.62 4.00
CA GLU A 146 14.22 1.42 3.53
C GLU A 146 14.63 -0.06 3.62
N ARG A 147 14.29 -0.72 4.75
CA ARG A 147 14.51 -2.16 4.93
C ARG A 147 13.81 -2.99 3.86
N LEU A 148 12.53 -2.74 3.60
CA LEU A 148 11.76 -3.47 2.60
C LEU A 148 12.23 -3.18 1.17
N ALA A 149 12.62 -1.93 0.88
CA ALA A 149 13.19 -1.56 -0.42
C ALA A 149 14.53 -2.26 -0.68
N TYR A 150 15.36 -2.42 0.35
CA TYR A 150 16.60 -3.19 0.26
C TYR A 150 16.31 -4.66 -0.09
N ASP A 151 15.32 -5.29 0.56
CA ASP A 151 14.95 -6.67 0.27
C ASP A 151 14.45 -6.84 -1.17
N GLU A 152 13.65 -5.90 -1.66
CA GLU A 152 13.19 -5.91 -3.05
C GLU A 152 14.36 -5.78 -4.03
N ALA A 153 15.28 -4.86 -3.79
CA ALA A 153 16.47 -4.69 -4.62
C ALA A 153 17.36 -5.95 -4.59
N LEU A 154 17.57 -6.53 -3.40
CA LEU A 154 18.36 -7.75 -3.23
C LEU A 154 17.72 -8.91 -3.99
N SER A 155 16.43 -9.13 -3.84
CA SER A 155 15.72 -10.21 -4.52
C SER A 155 15.80 -10.10 -6.05
N ARG A 156 15.65 -8.89 -6.59
CA ARG A 156 15.82 -8.62 -8.03
C ARG A 156 17.24 -8.93 -8.50
N GLN A 157 18.27 -8.51 -7.75
CA GLN A 157 19.67 -8.79 -8.11
C GLN A 157 19.98 -10.29 -8.05
N LEU A 158 19.47 -10.99 -7.04
CA LEU A 158 19.63 -12.44 -6.94
C LEU A 158 18.94 -13.15 -8.11
N ALA A 159 17.73 -12.77 -8.46
CA ALA A 159 17.01 -13.34 -9.61
C ALA A 159 17.78 -13.14 -10.92
N LEU A 160 18.29 -11.93 -11.17
CA LEU A 160 19.11 -11.63 -12.36
C LEU A 160 20.40 -12.45 -12.39
N ASN A 161 21.08 -12.61 -11.25
CA ASN A 161 22.29 -13.43 -11.15
C ASN A 161 22.01 -14.92 -11.41
N LEU A 162 20.88 -15.43 -10.91
CA LEU A 162 20.47 -16.81 -11.19
C LEU A 162 20.20 -17.03 -12.69
N ILE A 163 19.50 -16.11 -13.34
CA ILE A 163 19.23 -16.17 -14.78
C ILE A 163 20.54 -16.12 -15.57
N ARG A 164 21.46 -15.23 -15.22
CA ARG A 164 22.80 -15.14 -15.86
C ARG A 164 23.58 -16.44 -15.72
N LYS A 165 23.65 -17.01 -14.50
CA LYS A 165 24.32 -18.30 -14.27
C LYS A 165 23.66 -19.44 -15.04
N HIS A 166 22.35 -19.45 -15.15
CA HIS A 166 21.64 -20.46 -15.93
C HIS A 166 21.98 -20.34 -17.42
N LYS A 167 21.96 -19.13 -17.97
CA LYS A 167 22.35 -18.89 -19.38
C LYS A 167 23.80 -19.27 -19.67
N GLN A 168 24.73 -19.01 -18.74
CA GLN A 168 26.15 -19.40 -18.91
C GLN A 168 26.36 -20.91 -18.92
N LYS A 169 25.51 -21.68 -18.19
CA LYS A 169 25.59 -23.15 -18.18
C LYS A 169 24.96 -23.80 -19.42
N THR A 170 24.10 -23.09 -20.12
CA THR A 170 23.55 -23.56 -21.40
C THR A 170 24.65 -23.39 -22.43
N GLU A 171 25.23 -24.51 -22.89
CA GLU A 171 26.24 -24.50 -23.94
C GLU A 171 25.76 -23.62 -25.10
N GLN A 172 26.41 -22.47 -25.26
CA GLN A 172 26.23 -21.66 -26.45
C GLN A 172 26.71 -22.52 -27.60
N LYS A 173 25.78 -23.04 -28.40
CA LYS A 173 26.13 -23.55 -29.72
C LYS A 173 26.85 -22.42 -30.42
N THR A 174 28.17 -22.57 -30.54
CA THR A 174 29.01 -21.61 -31.25
C THR A 174 28.43 -21.54 -32.66
N LEU A 175 27.70 -20.47 -32.97
CA LEU A 175 27.29 -20.24 -34.34
C LEU A 175 28.58 -20.13 -35.11
N ILE A 176 28.78 -21.07 -36.08
CA ILE A 176 29.93 -21.03 -36.98
C ILE A 176 29.90 -19.65 -37.62
N ASN A 177 30.91 -18.85 -37.29
CA ASN A 177 30.97 -17.44 -37.61
C ASN A 177 31.09 -17.31 -39.14
N ILE A 178 29.97 -17.07 -39.82
CA ILE A 178 29.97 -16.70 -41.22
C ILE A 178 30.28 -15.21 -41.28
N ASN A 179 31.59 -14.92 -41.18
CA ASN A 179 32.15 -13.55 -41.19
C ASN A 179 31.63 -12.72 -42.37
N THR A 180 31.30 -13.36 -43.49
CA THR A 180 30.78 -12.71 -44.68
C THR A 180 29.46 -11.95 -44.49
N LEU A 181 28.58 -12.38 -43.61
CA LEU A 181 27.29 -11.72 -43.37
C LEU A 181 27.44 -10.58 -42.41
N LYS A 182 28.27 -10.75 -41.38
CA LYS A 182 28.68 -9.71 -40.41
C LYS A 182 29.33 -8.56 -41.12
N ASP A 183 30.36 -8.83 -41.97
CA ASP A 183 31.10 -7.81 -42.69
C ASP A 183 30.22 -7.05 -43.68
N LYS A 184 29.31 -7.72 -44.36
CA LYS A 184 28.30 -7.06 -45.23
C LYS A 184 27.36 -6.20 -44.46
N LEU A 185 26.92 -6.60 -43.25
CA LEU A 185 26.06 -5.79 -42.40
C LEU A 185 26.79 -4.51 -41.97
N ILE A 186 27.99 -4.67 -41.42
CA ILE A 186 28.80 -3.54 -40.91
C ILE A 186 29.11 -2.53 -42.04
N ASN A 187 29.47 -3.01 -43.22
CA ASN A 187 29.78 -2.18 -44.37
C ASN A 187 28.58 -1.41 -44.97
N ASN A 188 27.34 -1.90 -44.69
CA ASN A 188 26.11 -1.25 -45.14
C ASN A 188 25.49 -0.32 -44.06
N LEU A 189 26.10 -0.18 -42.87
CA LEU A 189 25.60 0.77 -41.89
C LEU A 189 25.87 2.21 -42.31
N PRO A 190 24.90 3.13 -42.14
CA PRO A 190 25.07 4.56 -42.50
C PRO A 190 25.96 5.33 -41.50
N PHE A 191 26.53 4.65 -40.51
CA PHE A 191 27.40 5.18 -39.46
C PHE A 191 28.54 4.20 -39.14
N LYS A 192 29.59 4.68 -38.50
CA LYS A 192 30.68 3.84 -37.99
C LYS A 192 30.36 3.36 -36.57
N LEU A 193 30.62 2.11 -36.27
CA LEU A 193 30.52 1.57 -34.92
C LEU A 193 31.58 2.21 -34.02
N THR A 194 31.23 2.38 -32.73
CA THR A 194 32.20 2.78 -31.70
C THR A 194 33.13 1.58 -31.35
N ASP A 195 34.27 1.88 -30.73
CA ASP A 195 35.23 0.85 -30.34
C ASP A 195 34.59 -0.23 -29.45
N ASP A 196 33.78 0.19 -28.44
CA ASP A 196 33.06 -0.74 -27.56
C ASP A 196 32.04 -1.61 -28.32
N GLN A 197 31.43 -1.07 -29.38
CA GLN A 197 30.50 -1.83 -30.24
C GLN A 197 31.23 -2.80 -31.13
N GLN A 198 32.46 -2.49 -31.57
CA GLN A 198 33.29 -3.41 -32.35
C GLN A 198 33.82 -4.55 -31.51
N ASP A 199 34.20 -4.28 -30.25
CA ASP A 199 34.74 -5.28 -29.31
C ASP A 199 33.70 -6.33 -28.90
N VAL A 200 32.40 -6.02 -29.00
CA VAL A 200 31.28 -6.94 -28.64
C VAL A 200 30.85 -7.82 -29.81
N LEU A 201 31.19 -7.45 -31.03
CA LEU A 201 30.81 -8.15 -32.28
C LEU A 201 31.80 -9.23 -32.69
#